data_059a9bcb40349b3d16d5b440136aea32
#
_entry.id   059a9bcb40349b3d16d5b440136aea32
#
_cell.length_a   1.000
_cell.length_b   1.000
_cell.length_c   1.000
_cell.angle_alpha   90.00
_cell.angle_beta   90.00
_cell.angle_gamma   90.00
#
_symmetry.space_group_name_H-M   'P 1'
#
loop_
_entity.id
_entity.type
_entity.pdbx_description
1 polymer ?
#
loop_
_entity_poly.entity_id
_entity_poly.type
_entity_poly.pdbx_seq_one_letter_code
_entity_poly.pdbx_strand_id
1 'polypeptide(L)'
;MPVDALDARILRLLLEQPRTSVREYARILGVARGTLQARLDRMEREGVTAVAGPRVSPAALGHPVLAFVRVEVTQGHLDEVGQALSAVPEIIEAYSITGGGDLLTRVVARDNAHLEDIIQRLIRLPGVVRTRTEIALRERVAPRVLPLVEAVGRAAPSPQRAVR
;
A
#
# COMPACT_ATOMS: atom_id res chain seq x y z
N MET A 1 13.77 9.75 9.55
CA MET A 1 13.60 10.43 10.87
C MET A 1 12.23 10.05 11.43
N PRO A 2 12.03 9.83 12.72
CA PRO A 2 10.70 9.48 13.23
C PRO A 2 9.69 10.62 12.98
N VAL A 3 8.46 10.25 12.67
CA VAL A 3 7.31 11.16 12.50
C VAL A 3 7.00 11.80 13.85
N ASP A 4 7.01 13.13 13.93
CA ASP A 4 6.68 13.85 15.16
C ASP A 4 5.16 14.13 15.28
N ALA A 5 4.74 14.74 16.40
CA ALA A 5 3.33 15.04 16.66
C ALA A 5 2.72 15.99 15.62
N LEU A 6 3.49 16.96 15.09
CA LEU A 6 2.99 17.85 14.05
C LEU A 6 2.88 17.13 12.72
N ASP A 7 3.85 16.27 12.38
CA ASP A 7 3.80 15.42 11.18
C ASP A 7 2.57 14.50 11.21
N ALA A 8 2.28 13.88 12.36
CA ALA A 8 1.08 13.05 12.53
C ALA A 8 -0.23 13.85 12.31
N ARG A 9 -0.29 15.09 12.77
CA ARG A 9 -1.44 15.99 12.54
C ARG A 9 -1.57 16.37 11.05
N ILE A 10 -0.44 16.61 10.37
CA ILE A 10 -0.40 16.87 8.92
C ILE A 10 -0.91 15.65 8.17
N LEU A 11 -0.36 14.46 8.45
CA LEU A 11 -0.74 13.21 7.80
C LEU A 11 -2.23 12.89 7.99
N ARG A 12 -2.76 13.12 9.20
CA ARG A 12 -4.19 12.96 9.48
C ARG A 12 -5.03 13.83 8.55
N LEU A 13 -4.72 15.14 8.43
CA LEU A 13 -5.46 16.04 7.55
C LEU A 13 -5.35 15.65 6.08
N LEU A 14 -4.18 15.23 5.60
CA LEU A 14 -3.99 14.73 4.24
C LEU A 14 -4.89 13.51 3.94
N LEU A 15 -5.05 12.63 4.92
CA LEU A 15 -5.87 11.41 4.77
C LEU A 15 -7.37 11.69 4.87
N GLU A 16 -7.78 12.62 5.76
CA GLU A 16 -9.19 12.97 5.98
C GLU A 16 -9.73 13.94 4.91
N GLN A 17 -8.88 14.85 4.42
CA GLN A 17 -9.26 15.94 3.52
C GLN A 17 -8.31 16.10 2.33
N PRO A 18 -8.12 15.07 1.48
CA PRO A 18 -7.04 15.02 0.47
C PRO A 18 -7.13 16.09 -0.64
N ARG A 19 -8.24 16.81 -0.73
CA ARG A 19 -8.44 17.88 -1.74
C ARG A 19 -8.25 19.29 -1.18
N THR A 20 -7.80 19.41 0.06
CA THR A 20 -7.59 20.72 0.72
C THR A 20 -6.24 21.30 0.30
N SER A 21 -6.19 22.63 0.15
CA SER A 21 -4.96 23.33 -0.23
C SER A 21 -3.96 23.38 0.93
N VAL A 22 -2.67 23.49 0.61
CA VAL A 22 -1.58 23.67 1.60
C VAL A 22 -1.82 24.90 2.48
N ARG A 23 -2.36 25.97 1.91
CA ARG A 23 -2.72 27.19 2.67
C ARG A 23 -3.75 26.90 3.74
N GLU A 24 -4.76 26.13 3.40
CA GLU A 24 -5.83 25.79 4.33
C GLU A 24 -5.38 24.79 5.40
N TYR A 25 -4.56 23.80 5.04
CA TYR A 25 -3.91 22.95 6.04
C TYR A 25 -3.08 23.73 7.05
N ALA A 26 -2.29 24.72 6.58
CA ALA A 26 -1.50 25.57 7.46
C ALA A 26 -2.39 26.38 8.42
N ARG A 27 -3.53 26.89 7.92
CA ARG A 27 -4.53 27.60 8.74
C ARG A 27 -5.14 26.69 9.80
N ILE A 28 -5.57 25.50 9.43
CA ILE A 28 -6.19 24.50 10.36
C ILE A 28 -5.17 24.10 11.43
N LEU A 29 -3.92 23.90 11.06
CA LEU A 29 -2.87 23.45 11.98
C LEU A 29 -2.29 24.57 12.83
N GLY A 30 -2.55 25.84 12.48
CA GLY A 30 -2.00 27.00 13.17
C GLY A 30 -0.49 27.16 12.97
N VAL A 31 0.03 26.81 11.79
CA VAL A 31 1.45 26.90 11.45
C VAL A 31 1.68 27.79 10.23
N ALA A 32 2.90 28.33 10.08
CA ALA A 32 3.27 29.07 8.88
C ALA A 32 3.25 28.15 7.64
N ARG A 33 2.79 28.68 6.49
CA ARG A 33 2.74 27.94 5.22
C ARG A 33 4.11 27.34 4.84
N GLY A 34 5.20 28.12 5.02
CA GLY A 34 6.56 27.65 4.74
C GLY A 34 6.98 26.46 5.63
N THR A 35 6.60 26.49 6.91
CA THR A 35 6.86 25.39 7.84
C THR A 35 6.12 24.13 7.39
N LEU A 36 4.85 24.25 7.00
CA LEU A 36 4.06 23.13 6.50
C LEU A 36 4.68 22.58 5.21
N GLN A 37 5.00 23.45 4.25
CA GLN A 37 5.57 23.02 2.96
C GLN A 37 6.89 22.27 3.18
N ALA A 38 7.80 22.80 3.99
CA ALA A 38 9.07 22.14 4.29
C ALA A 38 8.89 20.72 4.90
N ARG A 39 7.85 20.54 5.73
CA ARG A 39 7.52 19.22 6.31
C ARG A 39 6.94 18.27 5.27
N LEU A 40 6.06 18.74 4.40
CA LEU A 40 5.52 17.94 3.29
C LEU A 40 6.65 17.45 2.37
N ASP A 41 7.52 18.38 1.94
CA ASP A 41 8.67 18.07 1.07
C ASP A 41 9.63 17.08 1.73
N ARG A 42 9.83 17.20 3.06
CA ARG A 42 10.63 16.24 3.82
C ARG A 42 9.98 14.86 3.87
N MET A 43 8.70 14.78 4.21
CA MET A 43 7.97 13.52 4.30
C MET A 43 7.93 12.80 2.96
N GLU A 44 7.84 13.54 1.86
CA GLU A 44 7.91 12.98 0.52
C GLU A 44 9.32 12.45 0.21
N ARG A 45 10.38 13.19 0.46
CA ARG A 45 11.76 12.74 0.26
C ARG A 45 12.14 11.54 1.12
N GLU A 46 11.59 11.44 2.33
CA GLU A 46 11.82 10.32 3.26
C GLU A 46 10.89 9.12 3.00
N GLY A 47 10.00 9.19 1.99
CA GLY A 47 9.07 8.12 1.64
C GLY A 47 7.94 7.89 2.65
N VAL A 48 7.71 8.85 3.58
CA VAL A 48 6.58 8.83 4.51
C VAL A 48 5.27 9.05 3.76
N THR A 49 5.29 9.92 2.76
CA THR A 49 4.21 10.12 1.80
C THR A 49 4.71 9.81 0.39
N ALA A 50 3.86 9.20 -0.42
CA ALA A 50 4.10 9.03 -1.85
C ALA A 50 3.09 9.89 -2.63
N VAL A 51 3.48 10.36 -3.80
CA VAL A 51 2.52 10.91 -4.77
C VAL A 51 1.66 9.75 -5.25
N ALA A 52 0.57 9.50 -4.54
CA ALA A 52 -0.38 8.46 -4.91
C ALA A 52 -1.33 9.02 -5.97
N GLY A 53 -1.42 8.33 -7.09
CA GLY A 53 -2.51 8.53 -8.06
C GLY A 53 -3.89 8.23 -7.43
N PRO A 54 -4.98 8.47 -8.16
CA PRO A 54 -6.31 8.13 -7.68
C PRO A 54 -6.39 6.63 -7.40
N ARG A 55 -7.10 6.26 -6.33
CA ARG A 55 -7.44 4.85 -6.09
C ARG A 55 -8.46 4.40 -7.12
N VAL A 56 -8.07 3.43 -7.94
CA VAL A 56 -8.97 2.81 -8.92
C VAL A 56 -9.46 1.47 -8.38
N SER A 57 -10.77 1.23 -8.46
CA SER A 57 -11.37 -0.04 -8.02
C SER A 57 -11.26 -1.09 -9.12
N PRO A 58 -10.60 -2.24 -8.89
CA PRO A 58 -10.56 -3.33 -9.86
C PRO A 58 -11.97 -3.84 -10.23
N ALA A 59 -12.90 -3.86 -9.27
CA ALA A 59 -14.28 -4.25 -9.53
C ALA A 59 -14.98 -3.30 -10.51
N ALA A 60 -14.71 -1.99 -10.43
CA ALA A 60 -15.22 -1.01 -11.40
C ALA A 60 -14.61 -1.16 -12.80
N LEU A 61 -13.43 -1.81 -12.88
CA LEU A 61 -12.80 -2.21 -14.15
C LEU A 61 -13.24 -3.61 -14.62
N GLY A 62 -14.30 -4.17 -14.03
CA GLY A 62 -14.82 -5.49 -14.41
C GLY A 62 -14.09 -6.68 -13.78
N HIS A 63 -13.29 -6.48 -12.72
CA HIS A 63 -12.54 -7.52 -12.01
C HIS A 63 -12.97 -7.60 -10.52
N PRO A 64 -14.21 -8.08 -10.23
CA PRO A 64 -14.74 -8.10 -8.87
C PRO A 64 -14.19 -9.24 -8.00
N VAL A 65 -13.60 -10.28 -8.60
CA VAL A 65 -13.02 -11.39 -7.84
C VAL A 65 -11.64 -10.99 -7.36
N LEU A 66 -11.40 -11.12 -6.06
CA LEU A 66 -10.09 -10.95 -5.43
C LEU A 66 -9.59 -12.29 -4.91
N ALA A 67 -8.36 -12.65 -5.22
CA ALA A 67 -7.69 -13.81 -4.68
C ALA A 67 -6.27 -13.46 -4.19
N PHE A 68 -5.80 -14.23 -3.21
CA PHE A 68 -4.41 -14.26 -2.78
C PHE A 68 -3.80 -15.57 -3.28
N VAL A 69 -2.72 -15.48 -4.05
CA VAL A 69 -2.04 -16.64 -4.59
C VAL A 69 -0.63 -16.70 -4.00
N ARG A 70 -0.35 -17.77 -3.26
CA ARG A 70 1.00 -18.10 -2.82
C ARG A 70 1.69 -18.86 -3.92
N VAL A 71 2.91 -18.50 -4.23
CA VAL A 71 3.73 -19.13 -5.24
C VAL A 71 4.98 -19.68 -4.58
N GLU A 72 5.23 -20.97 -4.78
CA GLU A 72 6.46 -21.65 -4.39
C GLU A 72 7.39 -21.68 -5.61
N VAL A 73 8.63 -21.27 -5.42
CA VAL A 73 9.59 -21.03 -6.49
C VAL A 73 10.82 -21.92 -6.32
N THR A 74 11.37 -22.42 -7.40
CA THR A 74 12.65 -23.13 -7.39
C THR A 74 13.75 -22.19 -6.89
N GLN A 75 14.67 -22.70 -6.06
CA GLN A 75 15.78 -21.93 -5.51
C GLN A 75 16.55 -21.21 -6.61
N GLY A 76 16.82 -19.92 -6.43
CA GLY A 76 17.54 -19.07 -7.37
C GLY A 76 16.69 -18.41 -8.46
N HIS A 77 15.39 -18.72 -8.58
CA HIS A 77 14.49 -18.16 -9.61
C HIS A 77 13.54 -17.08 -9.10
N LEU A 78 13.72 -16.60 -7.86
CA LEU A 78 12.78 -15.68 -7.22
C LEU A 78 12.61 -14.37 -8.01
N ASP A 79 13.71 -13.76 -8.45
CA ASP A 79 13.69 -12.49 -9.18
C ASP A 79 13.10 -12.66 -10.59
N GLU A 80 13.41 -13.75 -11.28
CA GLU A 80 12.89 -14.05 -12.60
C GLU A 80 11.36 -14.28 -12.56
N VAL A 81 10.90 -15.06 -11.58
CA VAL A 81 9.46 -15.28 -11.37
C VAL A 81 8.79 -13.97 -10.98
N GLY A 82 9.38 -13.16 -10.07
CA GLY A 82 8.87 -11.85 -9.70
C GLY A 82 8.69 -10.91 -10.90
N GLN A 83 9.66 -10.90 -11.80
CA GLN A 83 9.57 -10.13 -13.05
C GLN A 83 8.48 -10.67 -13.99
N ALA A 84 8.36 -11.99 -14.13
CA ALA A 84 7.30 -12.61 -14.94
C ALA A 84 5.91 -12.31 -14.37
N LEU A 85 5.75 -12.33 -13.04
CA LEU A 85 4.50 -11.95 -12.38
C LEU A 85 4.13 -10.49 -12.65
N SER A 86 5.09 -9.57 -12.69
CA SER A 86 4.84 -8.15 -12.97
C SER A 86 4.30 -7.87 -14.39
N ALA A 87 4.48 -8.81 -15.31
CA ALA A 87 3.95 -8.73 -16.65
C ALA A 87 2.47 -9.20 -16.77
N VAL A 88 1.89 -9.74 -15.69
CA VAL A 88 0.49 -10.20 -15.64
C VAL A 88 -0.39 -9.08 -15.11
N PRO A 89 -1.25 -8.45 -15.93
CA PRO A 89 -2.01 -7.26 -15.51
C PRO A 89 -2.96 -7.49 -14.32
N GLU A 90 -3.44 -8.73 -14.17
CA GLU A 90 -4.35 -9.11 -13.10
C GLU A 90 -3.64 -9.27 -11.74
N ILE A 91 -2.31 -9.28 -11.71
CA ILE A 91 -1.53 -9.26 -10.47
C ILE A 91 -1.29 -7.81 -10.09
N ILE A 92 -1.99 -7.33 -9.08
CA ILE A 92 -1.93 -5.93 -8.66
C ILE A 92 -0.94 -5.67 -7.52
N GLU A 93 -0.49 -6.72 -6.83
CA GLU A 93 0.55 -6.67 -5.79
C GLU A 93 1.27 -8.02 -5.71
N ALA A 94 2.56 -7.99 -5.38
CA ALA A 94 3.37 -9.18 -5.09
C ALA A 94 4.40 -8.87 -4.00
N TYR A 95 4.59 -9.82 -3.09
CA TYR A 95 5.50 -9.71 -1.95
C TYR A 95 6.29 -11.00 -1.78
N SER A 96 7.58 -10.89 -1.48
CA SER A 96 8.33 -12.03 -0.92
C SER A 96 7.87 -12.26 0.51
N ILE A 97 7.62 -13.51 0.88
CA ILE A 97 7.11 -13.87 2.20
C ILE A 97 7.97 -14.98 2.83
N THR A 98 7.88 -15.10 4.14
CA THR A 98 8.40 -16.23 4.90
C THR A 98 7.27 -17.23 5.17
N GLY A 99 7.60 -18.53 5.32
CA GLY A 99 6.64 -19.58 5.65
C GLY A 99 6.18 -20.39 4.43
N GLY A 100 4.90 -20.60 4.26
CA GLY A 100 4.37 -21.51 3.23
C GLY A 100 4.31 -20.89 1.83
N GLY A 101 5.43 -20.79 1.16
CA GLY A 101 5.63 -20.21 -0.17
C GLY A 101 6.69 -19.13 -0.16
N ASP A 102 7.15 -18.72 -1.32
CA ASP A 102 8.20 -17.70 -1.50
C ASP A 102 7.61 -16.35 -1.86
N LEU A 103 6.51 -16.33 -2.60
CA LEU A 103 5.79 -15.13 -3.01
C LEU A 103 4.31 -15.20 -2.62
N LEU A 104 3.76 -14.06 -2.23
CA LEU A 104 2.32 -13.84 -2.07
C LEU A 104 1.89 -12.77 -3.07
N THR A 105 0.92 -13.10 -3.92
CA THR A 105 0.36 -12.17 -4.90
C THR A 105 -1.09 -11.84 -4.59
N ARG A 106 -1.50 -10.63 -4.91
CA ARG A 106 -2.87 -10.19 -4.91
C ARG A 106 -3.37 -10.13 -6.35
N VAL A 107 -4.30 -11.02 -6.67
CA VAL A 107 -4.81 -11.24 -8.02
C VAL A 107 -6.26 -10.80 -8.11
N VAL A 108 -6.62 -10.14 -9.20
CA VAL A 108 -8.01 -9.77 -9.49
C VAL A 108 -8.48 -10.44 -10.77
N ALA A 109 -9.75 -10.85 -10.81
CA ALA A 109 -10.31 -11.54 -11.96
C ALA A 109 -11.76 -11.12 -12.21
N ARG A 110 -12.23 -11.33 -13.44
CA ARG A 110 -13.61 -11.04 -13.85
C ARG A 110 -14.61 -12.00 -13.19
N ASP A 111 -14.21 -13.26 -13.09
CA ASP A 111 -14.99 -14.37 -12.54
C ASP A 111 -14.04 -15.52 -12.15
N ASN A 112 -14.60 -16.62 -11.69
CA ASN A 112 -13.80 -17.78 -11.25
C ASN A 112 -13.12 -18.50 -12.43
N ALA A 113 -13.74 -18.55 -13.62
CA ALA A 113 -13.12 -19.14 -14.79
C ALA A 113 -11.90 -18.34 -15.23
N HIS A 114 -12.00 -17.02 -15.25
CA HIS A 114 -10.86 -16.15 -15.51
C HIS A 114 -9.76 -16.27 -14.45
N LEU A 115 -10.13 -16.45 -13.16
CA LEU A 115 -9.15 -16.70 -12.10
C LEU A 115 -8.39 -18.01 -12.36
N GLU A 116 -9.09 -19.07 -12.78
CA GLU A 116 -8.48 -20.36 -13.15
C GLU A 116 -7.49 -20.16 -14.30
N ASP A 117 -7.85 -19.45 -15.36
CA ASP A 117 -6.97 -19.15 -16.50
C ASP A 117 -5.69 -18.41 -16.04
N ILE A 118 -5.82 -17.46 -15.12
CA ILE A 118 -4.67 -16.75 -14.53
C ILE A 118 -3.77 -17.74 -13.79
N ILE A 119 -4.35 -18.57 -12.91
CA ILE A 119 -3.59 -19.57 -12.14
C ILE A 119 -2.85 -20.52 -13.08
N GLN A 120 -3.50 -20.99 -14.15
CA GLN A 120 -2.87 -21.86 -15.14
C GLN A 120 -1.69 -21.17 -15.86
N ARG A 121 -1.79 -19.87 -16.12
CA ARG A 121 -0.64 -19.10 -16.64
C ARG A 121 0.51 -19.04 -15.64
N LEU A 122 0.21 -18.82 -14.35
CA LEU A 122 1.24 -18.76 -13.30
C LEU A 122 1.97 -20.09 -13.11
N ILE A 123 1.24 -21.22 -13.13
CA ILE A 123 1.82 -22.56 -12.99
C ILE A 123 2.79 -22.89 -14.15
N ARG A 124 2.58 -22.29 -15.32
CA ARG A 124 3.45 -22.51 -16.51
C ARG A 124 4.69 -21.63 -16.52
N LEU A 125 4.83 -20.68 -15.60
CA LEU A 125 6.02 -19.84 -15.53
C LEU A 125 7.24 -20.69 -15.14
N PRO A 126 8.36 -20.55 -15.85
CA PRO A 126 9.61 -21.22 -15.46
C PRO A 126 10.00 -20.86 -14.02
N GLY A 127 10.37 -21.84 -13.22
CA GLY A 127 10.75 -21.64 -11.83
C GLY A 127 9.59 -21.73 -10.84
N VAL A 128 8.34 -21.73 -11.26
CA VAL A 128 7.18 -21.98 -10.38
C VAL A 128 7.02 -23.47 -10.12
N VAL A 129 7.03 -23.85 -8.85
CA VAL A 129 6.87 -25.25 -8.38
C VAL A 129 5.42 -25.54 -8.06
N ARG A 130 4.76 -24.63 -7.34
CA ARG A 130 3.40 -24.80 -6.86
C ARG A 130 2.73 -23.46 -6.63
N THR A 131 1.40 -23.47 -6.76
CA THR A 131 0.55 -22.35 -6.35
C THR A 131 -0.50 -22.80 -5.35
N ARG A 132 -0.86 -21.93 -4.39
CA ARG A 132 -2.00 -22.08 -3.52
C ARG A 132 -2.85 -20.83 -3.59
N THR A 133 -4.12 -21.00 -3.96
CA THR A 133 -5.06 -19.89 -4.16
C THR A 133 -6.08 -19.83 -3.03
N GLU A 134 -6.29 -18.64 -2.50
CA GLU A 134 -7.29 -18.34 -1.47
C GLU A 134 -8.17 -17.18 -2.00
N ILE A 135 -9.45 -17.46 -2.26
CA ILE A 135 -10.40 -16.45 -2.76
C ILE A 135 -10.88 -15.61 -1.56
N ALA A 136 -10.78 -14.29 -1.68
CA ALA A 136 -11.30 -13.37 -0.68
C ALA A 136 -12.84 -13.28 -0.80
N LEU A 137 -13.54 -13.81 0.19
CA LEU A 137 -15.01 -13.81 0.21
C LEU A 137 -15.57 -12.42 0.50
N ARG A 138 -14.90 -11.66 1.37
CA ARG A 138 -15.33 -10.34 1.80
C ARG A 138 -14.18 -9.53 2.38
N GLU A 139 -14.05 -8.27 1.98
CA GLU A 139 -13.18 -7.32 2.67
C GLU A 139 -13.79 -6.99 4.05
N ARG A 140 -13.06 -7.26 5.11
CA ARG A 140 -13.47 -6.98 6.50
C ARG A 140 -12.93 -5.65 6.99
N VAL A 141 -11.73 -5.30 6.54
CA VAL A 141 -11.06 -4.03 6.84
C VAL A 141 -10.48 -3.51 5.54
N ALA A 142 -10.96 -2.38 5.07
CA ALA A 142 -10.38 -1.71 3.90
C ALA A 142 -8.95 -1.23 4.20
N PRO A 143 -8.05 -1.19 3.20
CA PRO A 143 -6.71 -0.64 3.38
C PRO A 143 -6.76 0.77 3.97
N ARG A 144 -6.17 0.93 5.16
CA ARG A 144 -6.17 2.19 5.92
C ARG A 144 -4.89 2.34 6.73
N VAL A 145 -4.39 3.56 6.78
CA VAL A 145 -3.20 3.89 7.57
C VAL A 145 -3.51 4.93 8.66
N LEU A 146 -4.67 5.59 8.60
CA LEU A 146 -5.06 6.64 9.55
C LEU A 146 -4.96 6.21 11.02
N PRO A 147 -5.47 5.03 11.46
CA PRO A 147 -5.33 4.62 12.86
C PRO A 147 -3.88 4.47 13.33
N LEU A 148 -2.97 4.08 12.42
CA LEU A 148 -1.53 4.01 12.72
C LEU A 148 -0.93 5.41 12.87
N VAL A 149 -1.27 6.35 11.99
CA VAL A 149 -0.85 7.76 12.09
C VAL A 149 -1.29 8.36 13.43
N GLU A 150 -2.52 8.12 13.85
CA GLU A 150 -3.03 8.60 15.15
C GLU A 150 -2.29 7.95 16.33
N ALA A 151 -1.97 6.66 16.26
CA ALA A 151 -1.22 5.97 17.30
C ALA A 151 0.21 6.54 17.44
N VAL A 152 0.90 6.77 16.32
CA VAL A 152 2.23 7.40 16.29
C VAL A 152 2.16 8.82 16.83
N GLY A 153 1.15 9.60 16.45
CA GLY A 153 0.98 10.97 16.94
C GLY A 153 0.76 11.06 18.45
N ARG A 154 0.09 10.06 19.07
CA ARG A 154 -0.08 9.98 20.52
C ARG A 154 1.20 9.58 21.25
N ALA A 155 2.02 8.75 20.64
CA ALA A 155 3.28 8.28 21.23
C ALA A 155 4.43 9.28 21.09
N ALA A 156 4.33 10.21 20.15
CA ALA A 156 5.37 11.21 19.89
C ALA A 156 5.46 12.20 21.07
N PRO A 157 6.65 12.49 21.64
CA PRO A 157 6.80 13.48 22.68
C PRO A 157 6.34 14.86 22.19
N SER A 158 5.50 15.53 22.97
CA SER A 158 5.10 16.91 22.70
C SER A 158 6.36 17.79 22.62
N PRO A 159 6.46 18.72 21.67
CA PRO A 159 7.58 19.66 21.63
C PRO A 159 7.55 20.45 22.96
N GLN A 160 8.62 20.32 23.75
CA GLN A 160 8.82 21.14 24.94
C GLN A 160 8.71 22.60 24.51
N ARG A 161 7.71 23.31 25.04
CA ARG A 161 7.67 24.77 24.95
C ARG A 161 8.98 25.29 25.56
N ALA A 162 9.86 25.82 24.71
CA ALA A 162 10.96 26.63 25.18
C ALA A 162 10.35 27.81 25.93
N VAL A 163 10.36 27.75 27.25
CA VAL A 163 10.07 28.88 28.13
C VAL A 163 11.28 29.83 27.95
N ARG A 164 11.03 30.98 27.37
CA ARG A 164 11.90 32.16 27.51
C ARG A 164 11.38 33.04 28.65
#